data_57145326612d8fe4eb7c04c585a74d1e
#
_entry.id   57145326612d8fe4eb7c04c585a74d1e
#
_cell.length_a   1.000
_cell.length_b   1.000
_cell.length_c   1.000
_cell.angle_alpha   90.00
_cell.angle_beta   90.00
_cell.angle_gamma   90.00
#
_symmetry.space_group_name_H-M   'P 1'
#
loop_
_entity.id
_entity.type
_entity.pdbx_description
1 polymer ?
#
loop_
_entity_poly.entity_id
_entity_poly.type
_entity_poly.pdbx_seq_one_letter_code
_entity_poly.pdbx_strand_id
1 'polypeptide(L)'
;MKDQFISSVFLAFSLFILGLVNAAAQEGDSTKVTGGGVMVKGWTGQIDAKEATAGRKLTDAKLSEEGKALHVTTGPAVTYWNPKNVAKGDYTVSATFYEPKYMTLNDHPHPYGIMVGGNDLGTENASYLYCAAYGNGTFIVRGFGPAAFQMGPKKPAADDVVNKAEGVGKPVSQLIAITVKGDKVSCSINNKVVASFDKSTVVTAGKLKSTDGVYGIRFAHNTDATVTGLKVTKAQ
;
A
#
# COMPACT_ATOMS: atom_id res chain seq x y z
N MET A 1 30.31 -80.94 7.93
CA MET A 1 31.05 -80.06 7.09
C MET A 1 30.12 -79.43 6.06
N LYS A 2 29.55 -78.27 6.35
CA LYS A 2 28.87 -77.36 5.41
C LYS A 2 28.76 -76.00 6.13
N ASP A 3 29.59 -75.08 5.71
CA ASP A 3 29.60 -73.70 6.16
C ASP A 3 28.40 -72.99 5.60
N GLN A 4 27.58 -72.40 6.43
CA GLN A 4 26.53 -71.47 5.98
C GLN A 4 26.99 -70.02 6.23
N PHE A 5 27.21 -69.32 5.11
CA PHE A 5 27.39 -67.89 5.10
C PHE A 5 26.03 -67.18 5.33
N ILE A 6 25.96 -66.47 6.45
CA ILE A 6 24.84 -65.56 6.70
C ILE A 6 25.19 -64.18 6.16
N SER A 7 24.50 -63.80 5.06
CA SER A 7 24.64 -62.50 4.41
C SER A 7 23.70 -61.52 5.14
N SER A 8 24.28 -60.59 5.90
CA SER A 8 23.52 -59.52 6.56
C SER A 8 23.28 -58.37 5.55
N VAL A 9 22.02 -58.25 5.13
CA VAL A 9 21.57 -57.09 4.35
C VAL A 9 21.30 -55.92 5.27
N PHE A 10 22.16 -54.93 5.24
CA PHE A 10 21.89 -53.64 5.89
C PHE A 10 20.94 -52.83 5.02
N LEU A 11 19.70 -52.73 5.45
CA LEU A 11 18.69 -51.83 4.83
C LEU A 11 18.92 -50.43 5.38
N ALA A 12 19.59 -49.56 4.60
CA ALA A 12 19.75 -48.15 4.92
C ALA A 12 18.42 -47.41 4.67
N PHE A 13 17.74 -47.09 5.77
CA PHE A 13 16.55 -46.23 5.77
C PHE A 13 17.00 -44.78 5.63
N SER A 14 17.01 -44.26 4.41
CA SER A 14 17.22 -42.83 4.18
C SER A 14 15.97 -42.06 4.56
N LEU A 15 15.98 -41.43 5.74
CA LEU A 15 14.96 -40.46 6.15
C LEU A 15 15.09 -39.22 5.27
N PHE A 16 14.24 -39.07 4.26
CA PHE A 16 14.03 -37.85 3.54
C PHE A 16 13.23 -36.91 4.45
N ILE A 17 13.92 -36.04 5.18
CA ILE A 17 13.29 -34.91 5.86
C ILE A 17 12.92 -33.90 4.76
N LEU A 18 11.66 -33.96 4.29
CA LEU A 18 11.07 -32.85 3.54
C LEU A 18 11.01 -31.64 4.49
N GLY A 19 12.01 -30.79 4.37
CA GLY A 19 11.95 -29.46 4.94
C GLY A 19 10.78 -28.73 4.29
N LEU A 20 9.69 -28.54 5.04
CA LEU A 20 8.68 -27.54 4.71
C LEU A 20 9.36 -26.18 4.75
N VAL A 21 9.88 -25.75 3.61
CA VAL A 21 10.22 -24.35 3.40
C VAL A 21 8.90 -23.61 3.41
N ASN A 22 8.54 -23.08 4.59
CA ASN A 22 7.54 -22.04 4.66
C ASN A 22 8.07 -20.90 3.77
N ALA A 23 7.49 -20.78 2.59
CA ALA A 23 7.57 -19.56 1.79
C ALA A 23 6.79 -18.48 2.57
N ALA A 24 7.34 -18.02 3.70
CA ALA A 24 7.07 -16.69 4.19
C ALA A 24 7.48 -15.78 3.04
N ALA A 25 6.51 -15.15 2.40
CA ALA A 25 6.75 -14.11 1.44
C ALA A 25 7.83 -13.20 2.01
N GLN A 26 8.92 -13.09 1.30
CA GLN A 26 10.11 -12.35 1.69
C GLN A 26 9.79 -10.86 1.64
N GLU A 27 9.13 -10.35 2.71
CA GLU A 27 8.86 -8.92 2.91
C GLU A 27 10.09 -8.23 3.54
N GLY A 28 11.28 -8.66 3.18
CA GLY A 28 12.52 -8.23 3.78
C GLY A 28 13.37 -7.25 2.96
N ASP A 29 12.89 -6.81 1.80
CA ASP A 29 13.75 -6.13 0.84
C ASP A 29 13.39 -4.65 0.59
N SER A 30 12.84 -3.95 1.59
CA SER A 30 12.72 -2.50 1.46
C SER A 30 14.10 -1.85 1.46
N THR A 31 14.42 -1.14 0.37
CA THR A 31 15.65 -0.38 0.20
C THR A 31 15.70 0.81 1.19
N LYS A 32 16.85 1.49 1.27
CA LYS A 32 16.97 2.76 1.99
C LYS A 32 17.17 3.88 0.98
N VAL A 33 16.39 4.93 1.11
CA VAL A 33 16.55 6.14 0.28
C VAL A 33 17.61 7.05 0.89
N THR A 34 18.62 7.40 0.10
CA THR A 34 19.67 8.34 0.54
C THR A 34 19.07 9.75 0.72
N GLY A 35 19.36 10.39 1.85
CA GLY A 35 18.84 11.72 2.15
C GLY A 35 17.33 11.74 2.31
N GLY A 36 16.77 10.67 2.87
CA GLY A 36 15.33 10.55 3.09
C GLY A 36 14.80 11.42 4.23
N GLY A 37 13.50 11.36 4.41
CA GLY A 37 12.73 12.14 5.36
C GLY A 37 11.61 12.94 4.70
N VAL A 38 10.90 13.75 5.50
CA VAL A 38 9.82 14.62 5.03
C VAL A 38 10.36 16.03 4.85
N MET A 39 10.50 16.49 3.60
CA MET A 39 11.07 17.80 3.26
C MET A 39 10.01 18.84 2.89
N VAL A 40 8.75 18.45 2.89
CA VAL A 40 7.62 19.33 2.53
C VAL A 40 7.07 19.98 3.79
N LYS A 41 7.04 21.30 3.81
CA LYS A 41 6.60 22.07 4.98
C LYS A 41 5.18 21.71 5.39
N GLY A 42 5.01 21.37 6.67
CA GLY A 42 3.71 21.04 7.27
C GLY A 42 3.25 19.61 7.00
N TRP A 43 4.01 18.83 6.25
CA TRP A 43 3.75 17.40 6.09
C TRP A 43 4.47 16.58 7.15
N THR A 44 3.94 15.42 7.39
CA THR A 44 4.53 14.37 8.20
C THR A 44 4.22 13.00 7.60
N GLY A 45 4.74 11.94 8.20
CA GLY A 45 4.50 10.58 7.70
C GLY A 45 4.73 9.54 8.77
N GLN A 46 4.26 8.33 8.47
CA GLN A 46 4.44 7.15 9.29
C GLN A 46 4.66 5.93 8.38
N ILE A 47 5.72 5.19 8.66
CA ILE A 47 5.95 3.88 8.03
C ILE A 47 5.06 2.83 8.71
N ASP A 48 4.82 1.73 8.03
CA ASP A 48 4.04 0.63 8.59
C ASP A 48 4.73 0.06 9.83
N ALA A 49 3.93 -0.34 10.83
CA ALA A 49 4.44 -0.90 12.08
C ALA A 49 5.35 -2.11 11.85
N LYS A 50 5.05 -2.94 10.86
CA LYS A 50 5.88 -4.09 10.48
C LYS A 50 7.27 -3.66 9.97
N GLU A 51 7.32 -2.61 9.15
CA GLU A 51 8.58 -2.01 8.68
C GLU A 51 9.39 -1.42 9.84
N ALA A 52 8.72 -0.72 10.76
CA ALA A 52 9.37 -0.19 11.97
C ALA A 52 9.95 -1.31 12.86
N THR A 53 9.21 -2.40 13.02
CA THR A 53 9.68 -3.58 13.77
C THR A 53 10.89 -4.23 13.09
N ALA A 54 10.98 -4.18 11.75
CA ALA A 54 12.14 -4.62 10.98
C ALA A 54 13.32 -3.62 11.02
N GLY A 55 13.24 -2.57 11.84
CA GLY A 55 14.30 -1.58 12.04
C GLY A 55 14.33 -0.46 10.99
N ARG A 56 13.33 -0.38 10.13
CA ARG A 56 13.18 0.72 9.15
C ARG A 56 12.74 2.00 9.85
N LYS A 57 13.06 3.14 9.24
CA LYS A 57 12.75 4.47 9.76
C LYS A 57 12.06 5.31 8.67
N LEU A 58 11.35 6.35 9.07
CA LEU A 58 10.76 7.30 8.12
C LEU A 58 11.82 7.95 7.22
N THR A 59 13.05 8.09 7.71
CA THR A 59 14.19 8.59 6.94
C THR A 59 14.73 7.60 5.89
N ASP A 60 14.23 6.36 5.86
CA ASP A 60 14.50 5.41 4.79
C ASP A 60 13.53 5.57 3.59
N ALA A 61 12.61 6.54 3.67
CA ALA A 61 11.75 7.01 2.60
C ALA A 61 11.86 8.53 2.47
N LYS A 62 11.46 9.11 1.34
CA LYS A 62 11.59 10.54 1.04
C LYS A 62 10.29 11.11 0.54
N LEU A 63 9.87 12.24 1.08
CA LEU A 63 8.85 13.14 0.53
C LEU A 63 9.48 14.50 0.27
N SER A 64 9.48 14.94 -0.98
CA SER A 64 10.00 16.26 -1.40
C SER A 64 9.03 16.95 -2.37
N GLU A 65 9.29 18.22 -2.67
CA GLU A 65 8.58 18.97 -3.70
C GLU A 65 9.43 19.06 -4.97
N GLU A 66 8.80 18.84 -6.12
CA GLU A 66 9.34 19.07 -7.46
C GLU A 66 8.38 19.99 -8.22
N GLY A 67 8.65 21.27 -8.19
CA GLY A 67 7.73 22.29 -8.73
C GLY A 67 6.41 22.31 -7.96
N LYS A 68 5.31 21.89 -8.59
CA LYS A 68 3.98 21.76 -7.96
C LYS A 68 3.61 20.32 -7.58
N ALA A 69 4.50 19.38 -7.83
CA ALA A 69 4.29 17.97 -7.52
C ALA A 69 4.95 17.60 -6.17
N LEU A 70 4.36 16.66 -5.47
CA LEU A 70 5.03 15.93 -4.42
C LEU A 70 5.78 14.78 -5.07
N HIS A 71 7.05 14.61 -4.75
CA HIS A 71 7.85 13.46 -5.16
C HIS A 71 8.07 12.53 -3.99
N VAL A 72 7.72 11.28 -4.17
CA VAL A 72 7.83 10.23 -3.15
C VAL A 72 8.72 9.12 -3.68
N THR A 73 9.78 8.82 -2.93
CA THR A 73 10.58 7.62 -3.12
C THR A 73 10.55 6.83 -1.81
N THR A 74 10.14 5.57 -1.86
CA THR A 74 10.04 4.73 -0.67
C THR A 74 11.10 3.64 -0.64
N GLY A 75 11.72 3.45 0.53
CA GLY A 75 12.28 2.19 0.94
C GLY A 75 11.16 1.40 1.62
N PRO A 76 10.76 1.72 2.88
CA PRO A 76 9.63 1.11 3.55
C PRO A 76 8.29 1.65 3.01
N ALA A 77 7.22 0.88 3.24
CA ALA A 77 5.86 1.33 3.01
C ALA A 77 5.49 2.47 3.97
N VAL A 78 4.87 3.53 3.45
CA VAL A 78 4.68 4.79 4.18
C VAL A 78 3.35 5.47 3.82
N THR A 79 2.78 6.16 4.80
CA THR A 79 1.66 7.08 4.61
C THR A 79 2.14 8.48 4.95
N TYR A 80 1.85 9.46 4.07
CA TYR A 80 2.18 10.87 4.26
C TYR A 80 0.92 11.72 4.29
N TRP A 81 0.89 12.71 5.18
CA TRP A 81 -0.23 13.64 5.30
C TRP A 81 0.23 15.01 5.78
N ASN A 82 -0.57 16.03 5.48
CA ASN A 82 -0.53 17.31 6.18
C ASN A 82 -1.70 17.34 7.18
N PRO A 83 -1.49 17.57 8.48
CA PRO A 83 -2.57 17.60 9.48
C PRO A 83 -3.67 18.63 9.18
N LYS A 84 -3.40 19.63 8.35
CA LYS A 84 -4.37 20.63 7.89
C LYS A 84 -5.27 20.12 6.75
N ASN A 85 -4.91 19.02 6.12
CA ASN A 85 -5.70 18.40 5.04
C ASN A 85 -6.83 17.59 5.66
N VAL A 86 -7.94 18.21 5.97
CA VAL A 86 -9.11 17.59 6.61
C VAL A 86 -10.29 17.56 5.64
N ALA A 87 -10.96 16.42 5.54
CA ALA A 87 -12.19 16.20 4.82
C ALA A 87 -13.32 15.80 5.78
N LYS A 88 -14.54 16.33 5.59
CA LYS A 88 -15.69 16.06 6.46
C LYS A 88 -16.99 16.00 5.64
N GLY A 89 -17.92 15.16 6.10
CA GLY A 89 -19.25 14.99 5.49
C GLY A 89 -19.17 14.33 4.11
N ASP A 90 -19.79 14.93 3.11
CA ASP A 90 -19.77 14.46 1.73
C ASP A 90 -18.65 15.13 0.93
N TYR A 91 -17.64 14.37 0.55
CA TYR A 91 -16.45 14.90 -0.12
C TYR A 91 -15.88 13.90 -1.14
N THR A 92 -15.03 14.42 -2.03
CA THR A 92 -14.13 13.65 -2.88
C THR A 92 -12.70 14.13 -2.66
N VAL A 93 -11.79 13.23 -2.32
CA VAL A 93 -10.35 13.46 -2.33
C VAL A 93 -9.77 12.81 -3.57
N SER A 94 -8.98 13.56 -4.35
CA SER A 94 -8.38 13.05 -5.59
C SER A 94 -6.94 13.54 -5.77
N ALA A 95 -6.14 12.76 -6.50
CA ALA A 95 -4.82 13.14 -6.98
C ALA A 95 -4.43 12.31 -8.20
N THR A 96 -3.52 12.85 -9.03
CA THR A 96 -2.86 12.10 -10.10
C THR A 96 -1.51 11.61 -9.62
N PHE A 97 -1.27 10.33 -9.77
CA PHE A 97 -0.01 9.66 -9.49
C PHE A 97 0.67 9.32 -10.81
N TYR A 98 1.97 9.60 -10.90
CA TYR A 98 2.78 9.28 -12.07
C TYR A 98 4.04 8.56 -11.62
N GLU A 99 4.15 7.29 -11.99
CA GLU A 99 5.30 6.44 -11.78
C GLU A 99 6.14 6.44 -13.08
N PRO A 100 7.30 7.12 -13.11
CA PRO A 100 8.05 7.32 -14.35
C PRO A 100 8.74 6.05 -14.84
N LYS A 101 9.05 5.13 -13.92
CA LYS A 101 9.82 3.91 -14.19
C LYS A 101 9.24 2.74 -13.42
N TYR A 102 8.12 2.20 -13.92
CA TYR A 102 7.43 1.07 -13.32
C TYR A 102 8.37 -0.10 -13.02
N MET A 103 8.33 -0.59 -11.77
CA MET A 103 9.08 -1.76 -11.30
C MET A 103 10.61 -1.70 -11.47
N THR A 104 11.25 -0.52 -11.40
CA THR A 104 12.71 -0.45 -11.43
C THR A 104 13.37 -0.57 -10.06
N LEU A 105 12.60 -0.44 -8.98
CA LEU A 105 13.10 -0.55 -7.59
C LEU A 105 12.74 -1.88 -6.92
N ASN A 106 12.02 -2.76 -7.61
CA ASN A 106 11.51 -4.02 -7.08
C ASN A 106 11.24 -5.01 -8.22
N ASP A 107 11.03 -6.28 -7.86
CA ASP A 107 10.79 -7.41 -8.76
C ASP A 107 9.29 -7.72 -8.96
N HIS A 108 8.40 -7.00 -8.26
CA HIS A 108 6.95 -7.13 -8.35
C HIS A 108 6.25 -5.78 -8.17
N PRO A 109 4.99 -5.63 -8.66
CA PRO A 109 4.26 -4.37 -8.60
C PRO A 109 3.94 -3.93 -7.17
N HIS A 110 4.10 -2.65 -6.91
CA HIS A 110 3.73 -2.04 -5.64
C HIS A 110 2.70 -0.93 -5.84
N PRO A 111 1.69 -0.80 -4.94
CA PRO A 111 0.63 0.17 -5.11
C PRO A 111 0.95 1.51 -4.47
N TYR A 112 0.31 2.54 -5.02
CA TYR A 112 0.25 3.89 -4.48
C TYR A 112 -1.17 4.45 -4.61
N GLY A 113 -1.55 5.38 -3.74
CA GLY A 113 -2.90 5.93 -3.78
C GLY A 113 -3.24 6.95 -2.71
N ILE A 114 -4.54 7.19 -2.59
CA ILE A 114 -5.15 8.15 -1.68
C ILE A 114 -5.53 7.47 -0.37
N MET A 115 -5.32 8.15 0.75
CA MET A 115 -5.90 7.78 2.04
C MET A 115 -6.88 8.85 2.54
N VAL A 116 -7.94 8.42 3.20
CA VAL A 116 -8.98 9.26 3.81
C VAL A 116 -9.40 8.72 5.19
N GLY A 117 -10.14 9.53 5.94
CA GLY A 117 -10.64 9.14 7.26
C GLY A 117 -9.51 8.94 8.26
N GLY A 118 -8.40 9.66 8.09
CA GLY A 118 -7.23 9.58 8.96
C GLY A 118 -7.54 10.13 10.35
N ASN A 119 -7.58 9.25 11.35
CA ASN A 119 -7.75 9.57 12.75
C ASN A 119 -6.60 8.99 13.55
N ASP A 120 -6.18 9.69 14.60
CA ASP A 120 -5.06 9.33 15.48
C ASP A 120 -3.75 8.98 14.75
N LEU A 121 -3.54 9.61 13.58
CA LEU A 121 -2.34 9.40 12.76
C LEU A 121 -1.07 9.73 13.55
N GLY A 122 -0.03 8.94 13.34
CA GLY A 122 1.23 9.07 14.07
C GLY A 122 1.24 8.30 15.40
N THR A 123 0.17 7.60 15.75
CA THR A 123 0.07 6.77 16.95
C THR A 123 -0.19 5.30 16.60
N GLU A 124 -0.13 4.41 17.57
CA GLU A 124 -0.50 3.00 17.44
C GLU A 124 -2.00 2.79 17.17
N ASN A 125 -2.84 3.79 17.48
CA ASN A 125 -4.29 3.79 17.27
C ASN A 125 -4.70 4.40 15.92
N ALA A 126 -3.75 4.67 15.04
CA ALA A 126 -4.02 5.26 13.74
C ALA A 126 -5.04 4.44 12.95
N SER A 127 -6.03 5.12 12.37
CA SER A 127 -6.99 4.49 11.47
C SER A 127 -7.18 5.32 10.22
N TYR A 128 -7.24 4.66 9.06
CA TYR A 128 -7.54 5.27 7.76
C TYR A 128 -7.89 4.22 6.71
N LEU A 129 -8.64 4.63 5.68
CA LEU A 129 -8.90 3.83 4.48
C LEU A 129 -8.04 4.34 3.33
N TYR A 130 -7.56 3.46 2.47
CA TYR A 130 -6.89 3.86 1.24
C TYR A 130 -7.35 3.05 0.03
N CYS A 131 -7.39 3.74 -1.11
CA CYS A 131 -7.57 3.16 -2.43
C CYS A 131 -6.25 3.36 -3.18
N ALA A 132 -5.69 2.28 -3.70
CA ALA A 132 -4.39 2.31 -4.36
C ALA A 132 -4.38 1.46 -5.62
N ALA A 133 -3.69 1.97 -6.66
CA ALA A 133 -3.49 1.30 -7.92
C ALA A 133 -2.06 0.78 -8.04
N TYR A 134 -1.92 -0.29 -8.82
CA TYR A 134 -0.64 -0.84 -9.27
C TYR A 134 -0.43 -0.48 -10.74
N GLY A 135 0.80 -0.30 -11.15
CA GLY A 135 1.15 -0.06 -12.56
C GLY A 135 0.93 -1.27 -13.48
N ASN A 136 0.41 -2.40 -12.99
CA ASN A 136 0.08 -3.58 -13.78
C ASN A 136 -1.41 -3.72 -14.13
N GLY A 137 -2.22 -2.67 -13.88
CA GLY A 137 -3.66 -2.70 -14.19
C GLY A 137 -4.53 -3.28 -13.08
N THR A 138 -4.01 -3.37 -11.85
CA THR A 138 -4.77 -3.85 -10.69
C THR A 138 -4.89 -2.80 -9.61
N PHE A 139 -5.82 -2.98 -8.66
CA PHE A 139 -6.04 -2.07 -7.54
C PHE A 139 -6.39 -2.82 -6.26
N ILE A 140 -6.30 -2.11 -5.14
CA ILE A 140 -6.75 -2.57 -3.82
C ILE A 140 -7.48 -1.45 -3.08
N VAL A 141 -8.40 -1.85 -2.18
CA VAL A 141 -8.95 -0.97 -1.15
C VAL A 141 -8.70 -1.62 0.19
N ARG A 142 -7.91 -0.97 1.03
CA ARG A 142 -7.49 -1.47 2.34
C ARG A 142 -7.49 -0.33 3.35
N GLY A 143 -7.25 -0.67 4.60
CA GLY A 143 -7.10 0.31 5.65
C GLY A 143 -6.36 -0.22 6.86
N PHE A 144 -6.12 0.69 7.78
CA PHE A 144 -5.61 0.42 9.10
C PHE A 144 -6.63 0.89 10.13
N GLY A 145 -6.67 0.18 11.22
CA GLY A 145 -7.44 0.42 12.43
C GLY A 145 -6.72 -0.27 13.57
N PRO A 146 -7.41 -0.86 14.55
CA PRO A 146 -6.77 -1.72 15.56
C PRO A 146 -5.94 -2.85 14.94
N ALA A 147 -6.30 -3.26 13.71
CA ALA A 147 -5.53 -4.14 12.84
C ALA A 147 -5.69 -3.69 11.38
N ALA A 148 -4.78 -4.11 10.51
CA ALA A 148 -4.95 -3.90 9.07
C ALA A 148 -6.19 -4.66 8.58
N PHE A 149 -6.98 -4.01 7.71
CA PHE A 149 -8.19 -4.60 7.14
C PHE A 149 -8.24 -4.41 5.62
N GLN A 150 -9.02 -5.24 4.97
CA GLN A 150 -9.23 -5.21 3.53
C GLN A 150 -10.72 -5.07 3.20
N MET A 151 -11.00 -4.20 2.24
CA MET A 151 -12.32 -4.05 1.63
C MET A 151 -12.26 -4.66 0.22
N GLY A 152 -13.03 -5.71 -0.01
CA GLY A 152 -13.02 -6.41 -1.31
C GLY A 152 -12.13 -7.66 -1.36
N PRO A 153 -11.68 -8.08 -2.56
CA PRO A 153 -10.96 -9.34 -2.75
C PRO A 153 -9.63 -9.39 -1.98
N LYS A 154 -9.22 -10.59 -1.54
CA LYS A 154 -7.93 -10.79 -0.83
C LYS A 154 -6.72 -10.47 -1.70
N LYS A 155 -6.81 -10.68 -3.02
CA LYS A 155 -5.77 -10.33 -4.00
C LYS A 155 -6.13 -9.02 -4.69
N PRO A 156 -5.15 -8.28 -5.25
CA PRO A 156 -5.45 -7.13 -6.10
C PRO A 156 -6.42 -7.50 -7.22
N ALA A 157 -7.45 -6.69 -7.42
CA ALA A 157 -8.45 -6.88 -8.47
C ALA A 157 -7.98 -6.21 -9.76
N ALA A 158 -8.15 -6.87 -10.89
CA ALA A 158 -7.93 -6.27 -12.20
C ALA A 158 -9.17 -5.48 -12.63
N ASP A 159 -8.95 -4.33 -13.29
CA ASP A 159 -9.99 -3.54 -13.92
C ASP A 159 -9.40 -2.81 -15.13
N ASP A 160 -10.12 -2.82 -16.25
CA ASP A 160 -9.64 -2.24 -17.53
C ASP A 160 -9.43 -0.72 -17.47
N VAL A 161 -10.01 -0.05 -16.48
CA VAL A 161 -9.82 1.40 -16.27
C VAL A 161 -8.54 1.73 -15.53
N VAL A 162 -7.91 0.76 -14.88
CA VAL A 162 -6.61 0.93 -14.23
C VAL A 162 -5.51 0.84 -15.29
N ASN A 163 -4.81 1.94 -15.51
CA ASN A 163 -3.76 1.96 -16.54
C ASN A 163 -2.67 0.94 -16.23
N LYS A 164 -2.18 0.32 -17.28
CA LYS A 164 -1.10 -0.64 -17.22
C LYS A 164 0.14 -0.06 -17.91
N ALA A 165 1.28 -0.13 -17.25
CA ALA A 165 2.56 0.19 -17.88
C ALA A 165 2.81 -0.77 -19.05
N GLU A 166 3.41 -0.29 -20.13
CA GLU A 166 3.75 -1.12 -21.30
C GLU A 166 4.82 -2.18 -20.98
N GLY A 167 5.56 -1.99 -19.88
CA GLY A 167 6.58 -2.91 -19.41
C GLY A 167 7.40 -2.33 -18.26
N VAL A 168 8.33 -3.11 -17.75
CA VAL A 168 9.28 -2.67 -16.72
C VAL A 168 10.07 -1.45 -17.22
N GLY A 169 10.23 -0.44 -16.38
CA GLY A 169 10.92 0.82 -16.72
C GLY A 169 10.09 1.78 -17.55
N LYS A 170 8.85 1.45 -17.93
CA LYS A 170 7.94 2.33 -18.67
C LYS A 170 7.07 3.15 -17.72
N PRO A 171 6.65 4.35 -18.14
CA PRO A 171 5.81 5.18 -17.28
C PRO A 171 4.38 4.68 -17.19
N VAL A 172 3.72 5.00 -16.08
CA VAL A 172 2.28 4.80 -15.90
C VAL A 172 1.70 5.93 -15.04
N SER A 173 0.48 6.35 -15.34
CA SER A 173 -0.23 7.38 -14.58
C SER A 173 -1.62 6.91 -14.18
N GLN A 174 -2.07 7.30 -12.98
CA GLN A 174 -3.40 6.98 -12.46
C GLN A 174 -4.00 8.23 -11.81
N LEU A 175 -5.22 8.59 -12.18
CA LEU A 175 -6.04 9.50 -11.40
C LEU A 175 -6.82 8.67 -10.38
N ILE A 176 -6.53 8.83 -9.10
CA ILE A 176 -7.17 8.06 -8.03
C ILE A 176 -8.03 9.00 -7.20
N ALA A 177 -9.24 8.56 -6.83
CA ALA A 177 -10.12 9.30 -5.96
C ALA A 177 -10.85 8.39 -4.97
N ILE A 178 -11.14 8.93 -3.79
CA ILE A 178 -12.10 8.36 -2.84
C ILE A 178 -13.21 9.38 -2.63
N THR A 179 -14.45 8.95 -2.83
CA THR A 179 -15.66 9.75 -2.59
C THR A 179 -16.42 9.17 -1.41
N VAL A 180 -16.74 10.02 -0.44
CA VAL A 180 -17.72 9.76 0.62
C VAL A 180 -18.96 10.57 0.28
N LYS A 181 -20.11 9.91 0.11
CA LYS A 181 -21.38 10.57 -0.20
C LYS A 181 -22.53 9.80 0.41
N GLY A 182 -23.28 10.46 1.32
CA GLY A 182 -24.35 9.82 2.06
C GLY A 182 -23.87 8.58 2.83
N ASP A 183 -24.43 7.43 2.49
CA ASP A 183 -24.11 6.13 3.09
C ASP A 183 -23.07 5.31 2.32
N LYS A 184 -22.41 5.88 1.29
CA LYS A 184 -21.44 5.18 0.44
C LYS A 184 -20.02 5.75 0.55
N VAL A 185 -19.06 4.84 0.43
CA VAL A 185 -17.65 5.15 0.24
C VAL A 185 -17.18 4.45 -1.04
N SER A 186 -16.75 5.22 -2.02
CA SER A 186 -16.38 4.71 -3.35
C SER A 186 -14.93 5.03 -3.68
N CYS A 187 -14.22 4.07 -4.25
CA CYS A 187 -12.93 4.24 -4.88
C CYS A 187 -13.12 4.39 -6.39
N SER A 188 -12.52 5.42 -6.98
CA SER A 188 -12.52 5.63 -8.42
C SER A 188 -11.08 5.71 -8.93
N ILE A 189 -10.84 5.10 -10.09
CA ILE A 189 -9.57 5.20 -10.80
C ILE A 189 -9.88 5.64 -12.23
N ASN A 190 -9.14 6.64 -12.72
CA ASN A 190 -9.30 7.20 -14.05
C ASN A 190 -10.77 7.58 -14.37
N ASN A 191 -11.43 8.23 -13.39
CA ASN A 191 -12.82 8.71 -13.44
C ASN A 191 -13.90 7.62 -13.45
N LYS A 192 -13.58 6.35 -13.18
CA LYS A 192 -14.57 5.28 -13.05
C LYS A 192 -14.51 4.66 -11.67
N VAL A 193 -15.69 4.40 -11.09
CA VAL A 193 -15.80 3.69 -9.81
C VAL A 193 -15.38 2.24 -9.99
N VAL A 194 -14.35 1.82 -9.30
CA VAL A 194 -13.82 0.44 -9.31
C VAL A 194 -14.26 -0.36 -8.07
N ALA A 195 -14.63 0.34 -6.99
CA ALA A 195 -15.20 -0.29 -5.80
C ALA A 195 -16.11 0.70 -5.05
N SER A 196 -17.16 0.17 -4.43
CA SER A 196 -18.09 0.93 -3.59
C SER A 196 -18.56 0.09 -2.41
N PHE A 197 -18.65 0.71 -1.24
CA PHE A 197 -18.96 0.06 0.03
C PHE A 197 -19.99 0.88 0.80
N ASP A 198 -20.81 0.21 1.58
CA ASP A 198 -21.63 0.89 2.58
C ASP A 198 -20.73 1.50 3.67
N LYS A 199 -21.00 2.76 4.00
CA LYS A 199 -20.23 3.49 5.03
C LYS A 199 -20.22 2.73 6.36
N SER A 200 -21.31 2.06 6.72
CA SER A 200 -21.41 1.22 7.91
C SER A 200 -20.50 0.01 7.90
N THR A 201 -20.08 -0.49 6.74
CA THR A 201 -19.10 -1.59 6.62
C THR A 201 -17.66 -1.13 6.68
N VAL A 202 -17.44 0.17 6.47
CA VAL A 202 -16.13 0.84 6.55
C VAL A 202 -15.92 1.41 7.94
N VAL A 203 -16.93 2.09 8.49
CA VAL A 203 -16.93 2.66 9.85
C VAL A 203 -17.59 1.67 10.78
N THR A 204 -16.80 0.79 11.38
CA THR A 204 -17.25 -0.26 12.30
C THR A 204 -16.10 -0.67 13.22
N ALA A 205 -16.42 -1.41 14.28
CA ALA A 205 -15.41 -1.93 15.19
C ALA A 205 -14.31 -2.70 14.44
N GLY A 206 -13.06 -2.42 14.75
CA GLY A 206 -11.88 -3.03 14.10
C GLY A 206 -11.46 -2.39 12.78
N LYS A 207 -12.18 -1.37 12.29
CA LYS A 207 -11.86 -0.63 11.07
C LYS A 207 -11.73 0.88 11.34
N LEU A 208 -12.39 1.73 10.55
CA LEU A 208 -12.34 3.17 10.74
C LEU A 208 -13.15 3.63 11.95
N LYS A 209 -12.66 4.67 12.60
CA LYS A 209 -13.42 5.45 13.61
C LYS A 209 -14.46 6.35 12.93
N SER A 210 -14.11 6.94 11.80
CA SER A 210 -14.94 7.85 11.01
C SER A 210 -14.43 7.94 9.58
N THR A 211 -15.27 8.31 8.63
CA THR A 211 -14.83 8.78 7.30
C THR A 211 -14.35 10.22 7.32
N ASP A 212 -14.76 11.01 8.33
CA ASP A 212 -14.22 12.35 8.57
C ASP A 212 -12.81 12.23 9.16
N GLY A 213 -11.91 13.10 8.74
CA GLY A 213 -10.54 13.08 9.22
C GLY A 213 -9.53 13.64 8.23
N VAL A 214 -8.27 13.37 8.51
CA VAL A 214 -7.17 13.78 7.66
C VAL A 214 -7.14 12.94 6.38
N TYR A 215 -6.79 13.58 5.25
CA TYR A 215 -6.50 12.88 4.01
C TYR A 215 -5.04 13.08 3.59
N GLY A 216 -4.53 12.14 2.81
CA GLY A 216 -3.14 12.15 2.35
C GLY A 216 -2.89 11.10 1.27
N ILE A 217 -1.63 10.66 1.19
CA ILE A 217 -1.16 9.73 0.20
C ILE A 217 -0.51 8.51 0.85
N ARG A 218 -0.69 7.36 0.22
CA ARG A 218 -0.16 6.07 0.68
C ARG A 218 0.70 5.45 -0.41
N PHE A 219 1.88 4.94 -0.01
CA PHE A 219 2.81 4.24 -0.89
C PHE A 219 3.24 2.91 -0.25
N ALA A 220 3.31 1.87 -1.05
CA ALA A 220 3.99 0.64 -0.67
C ALA A 220 5.52 0.84 -0.68
N HIS A 221 6.26 -0.17 -0.28
CA HIS A 221 7.73 -0.13 -0.29
C HIS A 221 8.29 -0.10 -1.72
N ASN A 222 9.53 0.36 -1.87
CA ASN A 222 10.29 0.39 -3.14
C ASN A 222 9.53 1.02 -4.32
N THR A 223 8.85 2.16 -4.08
CA THR A 223 8.09 2.90 -5.09
C THR A 223 8.72 4.27 -5.32
N ASP A 224 8.76 4.72 -6.56
CA ASP A 224 9.18 6.07 -6.95
C ASP A 224 8.10 6.68 -7.86
N ALA A 225 7.41 7.72 -7.37
CA ALA A 225 6.36 8.37 -8.14
C ALA A 225 6.14 9.82 -7.70
N THR A 226 5.58 10.62 -8.59
CA THR A 226 5.12 11.97 -8.31
C THR A 226 3.60 12.02 -8.14
N VAL A 227 3.14 12.96 -7.29
CA VAL A 227 1.73 13.20 -7.01
C VAL A 227 1.39 14.65 -7.31
N THR A 228 0.40 14.88 -8.15
CA THR A 228 -0.08 16.21 -8.50
C THR A 228 -1.56 16.37 -8.23
N GLY A 229 -1.99 17.60 -7.98
CA GLY A 229 -3.41 17.91 -7.84
C GLY A 229 -4.12 17.29 -6.65
N LEU A 230 -3.38 16.93 -5.57
CA LEU A 230 -4.02 16.46 -4.35
C LEU A 230 -4.95 17.55 -3.80
N LYS A 231 -6.23 17.21 -3.75
CA LYS A 231 -7.28 18.15 -3.33
C LYS A 231 -8.49 17.42 -2.75
N VAL A 232 -9.26 18.17 -1.97
CA VAL A 232 -10.61 17.79 -1.54
C VAL A 232 -11.63 18.71 -2.22
N THR A 233 -12.74 18.15 -2.67
CA THR A 233 -13.90 18.87 -3.19
C THR A 233 -15.17 18.35 -2.54
N LYS A 234 -16.27 19.13 -2.59
CA LYS A 234 -17.58 18.63 -2.18
C LYS A 234 -17.98 17.48 -3.13
N ALA A 235 -18.52 16.38 -2.61
CA ALA A 235 -19.07 15.33 -3.46
C ALA A 235 -20.31 15.83 -4.21
N GLN A 236 -20.34 15.56 -5.50
CA GLN A 236 -21.47 15.89 -6.37
C GLN A 236 -22.51 14.76 -6.41
#